data_279852fca6fb64e0aa7c927c0eb73d64
#
_entry.id   279852fca6fb64e0aa7c927c0eb73d64
#
_cell.length_a   1.000
_cell.length_b   1.000
_cell.length_c   1.000
_cell.angle_alpha   90.00
_cell.angle_beta   90.00
_cell.angle_gamma   90.00
#
_symmetry.space_group_name_H-M   'P 1'
#
loop_
_entity.id
_entity.type
_entity.pdbx_description
1 polymer ?
#
loop_
_entity_poly.entity_id
_entity_poly.type
_entity_poly.pdbx_seq_one_letter_code
_entity_poly.pdbx_strand_id
1 'polypeptide(L)'
;MTFAAAARSRPRDDPGVKITAVRAAWLRAPIPPERQHRSDFGVNDSFNTCLVEIETDAGLTGLGEAKVGVGNLGNYAAVVALIHGELAPMLVGRDPRDVTAVWEAVYNGSRAHYVAREGRTFPVVGRRGITISALSGIDIAL
;
A
#
# COMPACT_ATOMS: atom_id res chain seq x y z
N MET A 1 -9.06 29.30 -15.12
CA MET A 1 -7.69 29.32 -14.56
C MET A 1 -7.20 27.89 -14.56
N THR A 2 -6.43 27.51 -15.58
CA THR A 2 -6.03 26.11 -15.81
C THR A 2 -4.65 25.92 -15.19
N PHE A 3 -4.56 25.17 -14.10
CA PHE A 3 -3.30 24.76 -13.53
C PHE A 3 -2.74 23.59 -14.37
N ALA A 4 -1.95 23.90 -15.37
CA ALA A 4 -1.11 22.91 -16.01
C ALA A 4 0.13 22.72 -15.13
N ALA A 5 0.14 21.69 -14.28
CA ALA A 5 1.34 21.24 -13.61
C ALA A 5 2.26 20.65 -14.69
N ALA A 6 3.29 21.40 -15.07
CA ALA A 6 4.33 20.89 -15.92
C ALA A 6 5.06 19.76 -15.16
N ALA A 7 4.82 18.52 -15.55
CA ALA A 7 5.62 17.39 -15.11
C ALA A 7 7.07 17.67 -15.51
N ARG A 8 7.93 18.02 -14.55
CA ARG A 8 9.37 18.14 -14.78
C ARG A 8 9.90 16.76 -15.11
N SER A 9 10.28 16.52 -16.36
CA SER A 9 10.99 15.31 -16.74
C SER A 9 12.30 15.24 -15.95
N ARG A 10 12.55 14.08 -15.32
CA ARG A 10 13.82 13.82 -14.62
C ARG A 10 14.99 13.97 -15.57
N PRO A 11 16.14 14.47 -15.12
CA PRO A 11 17.37 14.39 -15.90
C PRO A 11 17.65 12.93 -16.27
N ARG A 12 18.14 12.68 -17.49
CA ARG A 12 18.44 11.33 -17.98
C ARG A 12 19.51 10.61 -17.16
N ASP A 13 20.31 11.34 -16.39
CA ASP A 13 21.43 10.84 -15.59
C ASP A 13 21.14 10.82 -14.07
N ASP A 14 19.86 11.01 -13.64
CA ASP A 14 19.46 10.80 -12.25
C ASP A 14 19.47 9.29 -11.96
N PRO A 15 20.41 8.77 -11.14
CA PRO A 15 20.49 7.33 -10.85
C PRO A 15 19.23 6.79 -10.16
N GLY A 16 18.34 7.71 -9.75
CA GLY A 16 17.13 7.40 -9.02
C GLY A 16 17.40 6.91 -7.61
N VAL A 17 16.36 6.90 -6.80
CA VAL A 17 16.32 6.22 -5.51
C VAL A 17 15.58 4.91 -5.71
N LYS A 18 15.99 3.84 -5.03
CA LYS A 18 15.35 2.53 -5.17
C LYS A 18 14.84 2.04 -3.83
N ILE A 19 13.68 1.45 -3.86
CA ILE A 19 13.13 0.71 -2.73
C ILE A 19 13.98 -0.53 -2.50
N THR A 20 14.52 -0.69 -1.30
CA THR A 20 15.34 -1.83 -0.89
C THR A 20 14.57 -2.84 -0.06
N ALA A 21 13.58 -2.38 0.72
CA ALA A 21 12.72 -3.26 1.50
C ALA A 21 11.32 -2.67 1.65
N VAL A 22 10.33 -3.56 1.76
CA VAL A 22 8.96 -3.23 2.16
C VAL A 22 8.58 -4.20 3.27
N ARG A 23 8.22 -3.66 4.42
CA ARG A 23 7.80 -4.43 5.58
C ARG A 23 6.40 -4.03 5.99
N ALA A 24 5.71 -4.93 6.64
CA ALA A 24 4.41 -4.66 7.25
C ALA A 24 4.30 -5.36 8.59
N ALA A 25 3.68 -4.72 9.56
CA ALA A 25 3.46 -5.27 10.89
C ALA A 25 2.05 -4.96 11.38
N TRP A 26 1.37 -5.97 11.90
CA TRP A 26 0.13 -5.77 12.62
C TRP A 26 0.44 -5.32 14.04
N LEU A 27 0.05 -4.10 14.36
CA LEU A 27 0.16 -3.51 15.69
C LEU A 27 -1.20 -3.54 16.36
N ARG A 28 -1.22 -3.97 17.62
CA ARG A 28 -2.43 -4.03 18.45
C ARG A 28 -2.15 -3.38 19.80
N ALA A 29 -2.97 -2.40 20.16
CA ALA A 29 -2.96 -1.77 21.48
C ALA A 29 -4.29 -2.04 22.19
N PRO A 30 -4.31 -2.72 23.35
CA PRO A 30 -5.53 -2.98 24.10
C PRO A 30 -6.12 -1.68 24.64
N ILE A 31 -7.46 -1.60 24.63
CA ILE A 31 -8.22 -0.51 25.25
C ILE A 31 -8.63 -0.95 26.65
N PRO A 32 -8.29 -0.18 27.70
CA PRO A 32 -8.73 -0.48 29.06
C PRO A 32 -10.26 -0.63 29.13
N PRO A 33 -10.80 -1.56 29.95
CA PRO A 33 -12.23 -1.87 29.99
C PRO A 33 -13.14 -0.67 30.17
N GLU A 34 -12.71 0.31 30.96
CA GLU A 34 -13.47 1.56 31.25
C GLU A 34 -13.51 2.53 30.05
N ARG A 35 -12.69 2.31 29.02
CA ARG A 35 -12.63 3.12 27.78
C ARG A 35 -13.13 2.39 26.55
N GLN A 36 -13.54 1.13 26.72
CA GLN A 36 -14.05 0.34 25.61
C GLN A 36 -15.41 0.87 25.15
N HIS A 37 -15.54 1.00 23.83
CA HIS A 37 -16.81 1.36 23.20
C HIS A 37 -17.59 0.11 22.82
N ARG A 38 -18.88 0.09 23.20
CA ARG A 38 -19.82 -0.94 22.77
C ARG A 38 -20.77 -0.37 21.70
N SER A 39 -20.92 -1.08 20.61
CA SER A 39 -21.89 -0.76 19.54
C SER A 39 -22.63 -2.04 19.14
N ASP A 40 -23.53 -1.92 18.16
CA ASP A 40 -24.22 -3.07 17.56
C ASP A 40 -23.27 -4.07 16.90
N PHE A 41 -22.06 -3.62 16.57
CA PHE A 41 -20.98 -4.46 16.03
C PHE A 41 -20.12 -5.15 17.10
N GLY A 42 -20.47 -4.99 18.38
CA GLY A 42 -19.76 -5.59 19.51
C GLY A 42 -18.94 -4.59 20.33
N VAL A 43 -17.98 -5.13 21.09
CA VAL A 43 -17.09 -4.32 21.94
C VAL A 43 -15.80 -4.05 21.19
N ASN A 44 -15.40 -2.77 21.14
CA ASN A 44 -14.09 -2.38 20.66
C ASN A 44 -13.09 -2.41 21.81
N ASP A 45 -12.33 -3.49 21.94
CA ASP A 45 -11.38 -3.78 23.02
C ASP A 45 -9.93 -3.44 22.69
N SER A 46 -9.65 -3.07 21.44
CA SER A 46 -8.30 -2.77 21.01
C SER A 46 -8.25 -1.85 19.78
N PHE A 47 -7.20 -1.05 19.69
CA PHE A 47 -6.80 -0.39 18.46
C PHE A 47 -5.91 -1.31 17.65
N ASN A 48 -6.23 -1.42 16.37
CA ASN A 48 -5.49 -2.26 15.45
C ASN A 48 -5.09 -1.44 14.22
N THR A 49 -3.86 -1.63 13.77
CA THR A 49 -3.37 -1.06 12.51
C THR A 49 -2.35 -2.00 11.87
N CYS A 50 -2.20 -1.90 10.55
CA CYS A 50 -1.08 -2.46 9.83
C CYS A 50 -0.14 -1.31 9.46
N LEU A 51 1.01 -1.24 10.13
CA LEU A 51 2.08 -0.31 9.77
C LEU A 51 2.84 -0.87 8.58
N VAL A 52 3.03 -0.03 7.56
CA VAL A 52 3.85 -0.31 6.39
C VAL A 52 5.10 0.55 6.46
N GLU A 53 6.25 -0.08 6.22
CA GLU A 53 7.55 0.58 6.18
C GLU A 53 8.22 0.32 4.83
N ILE A 54 8.69 1.38 4.18
CA ILE A 54 9.42 1.32 2.91
C ILE A 54 10.80 1.93 3.12
N GLU A 55 11.85 1.13 2.91
CA GLU A 55 13.24 1.58 2.98
C GLU A 55 13.79 1.79 1.58
N THR A 56 14.75 2.71 1.46
CA THR A 56 15.42 3.04 0.20
C THR A 56 16.94 2.94 0.31
N ASP A 57 17.61 2.81 -0.83
CA ASP A 57 19.07 2.85 -0.96
C ASP A 57 19.68 4.23 -0.63
N ALA A 58 18.85 5.28 -0.58
CA ALA A 58 19.24 6.61 -0.11
C ALA A 58 19.18 6.76 1.42
N GLY A 59 18.86 5.68 2.16
CA GLY A 59 18.72 5.70 3.62
C GLY A 59 17.46 6.39 4.13
N LEU A 60 16.49 6.65 3.26
CA LEU A 60 15.17 7.17 3.64
C LEU A 60 14.24 6.02 3.99
N THR A 61 13.42 6.24 5.00
CA THR A 61 12.35 5.32 5.41
C THR A 61 11.02 6.06 5.43
N GLY A 62 10.06 5.54 4.68
CA GLY A 62 8.68 6.00 4.68
C GLY A 62 7.80 5.11 5.52
N LEU A 63 6.81 5.69 6.19
CA LEU A 63 5.84 4.97 7.03
C LEU A 63 4.43 5.26 6.55
N GLY A 64 3.61 4.21 6.46
CA GLY A 64 2.20 4.32 6.10
C GLY A 64 1.32 3.40 6.92
N GLU A 65 0.03 3.70 6.97
CA GLU A 65 -0.97 2.90 7.67
C GLU A 65 -1.95 2.27 6.68
N ALA A 66 -2.06 0.95 6.72
CA ALA A 66 -3.10 0.20 6.01
C ALA A 66 -4.26 -0.11 6.96
N LYS A 67 -5.38 0.59 6.80
CA LYS A 67 -6.59 0.39 7.61
C LYS A 67 -7.53 -0.61 6.93
N VAL A 68 -7.96 -1.63 7.67
CA VAL A 68 -8.78 -2.73 7.11
C VAL A 68 -10.23 -2.67 7.58
N GLY A 69 -10.52 -2.04 8.69
CA GLY A 69 -11.86 -1.99 9.25
C GLY A 69 -11.96 -1.06 10.44
N VAL A 70 -13.14 -0.99 11.03
CA VAL A 70 -13.42 -0.21 12.23
C VAL A 70 -13.30 -1.12 13.45
N GLY A 71 -12.61 -0.65 14.47
CA GLY A 71 -12.43 -1.39 15.73
C GLY A 71 -11.66 -2.69 15.52
N ASN A 72 -12.19 -3.78 16.09
CA ASN A 72 -11.60 -5.13 15.96
C ASN A 72 -11.98 -5.84 14.66
N LEU A 73 -12.79 -5.19 13.82
CA LEU A 73 -13.23 -5.75 12.55
C LEU A 73 -12.15 -5.53 11.51
N GLY A 74 -11.55 -6.61 11.07
CA GLY A 74 -10.57 -6.58 10.00
C GLY A 74 -9.51 -7.67 10.15
N ASN A 75 -9.08 -8.22 9.04
CA ASN A 75 -8.06 -9.24 9.00
C ASN A 75 -6.68 -8.60 8.72
N TYR A 76 -6.08 -8.00 9.73
CA TYR A 76 -4.77 -7.35 9.61
C TYR A 76 -3.67 -8.35 9.28
N ALA A 77 -3.76 -9.59 9.77
CA ALA A 77 -2.81 -10.64 9.42
C ALA A 77 -2.80 -10.94 7.92
N ALA A 78 -3.99 -10.94 7.28
CA ALA A 78 -4.09 -11.13 5.84
C ALA A 78 -3.49 -9.96 5.04
N VAL A 79 -3.64 -8.71 5.52
CA VAL A 79 -2.99 -7.54 4.90
C VAL A 79 -1.48 -7.66 4.97
N VAL A 80 -0.93 -8.01 6.14
CA VAL A 80 0.51 -8.23 6.33
C VAL A 80 1.02 -9.33 5.39
N ALA A 81 0.31 -10.46 5.34
CA ALA A 81 0.68 -11.57 4.44
C ALA A 81 0.64 -11.18 2.96
N LEU A 82 -0.38 -10.41 2.56
CA LEU A 82 -0.50 -9.89 1.18
C LEU A 82 0.66 -8.95 0.84
N ILE A 83 1.00 -8.02 1.75
CA ILE A 83 2.10 -7.08 1.52
C ILE A 83 3.41 -7.86 1.37
N HIS A 84 3.74 -8.77 2.27
CA HIS A 84 5.01 -9.49 2.22
C HIS A 84 5.07 -10.49 1.06
N GLY A 85 4.02 -11.25 0.83
CA GLY A 85 4.02 -12.36 -0.13
C GLY A 85 3.83 -11.93 -1.57
N GLU A 86 3.15 -10.80 -1.82
CA GLU A 86 2.79 -10.41 -3.17
C GLU A 86 3.23 -8.98 -3.52
N LEU A 87 2.96 -7.98 -2.65
CA LEU A 87 3.16 -6.60 -3.04
C LEU A 87 4.62 -6.15 -2.90
N ALA A 88 5.30 -6.53 -1.82
CA ALA A 88 6.72 -6.19 -1.61
C ALA A 88 7.63 -6.63 -2.77
N PRO A 89 7.52 -7.86 -3.31
CA PRO A 89 8.29 -8.27 -4.48
C PRO A 89 8.06 -7.42 -5.74
N MET A 90 6.88 -6.79 -5.85
CA MET A 90 6.55 -5.90 -6.97
C MET A 90 7.16 -4.51 -6.83
N LEU A 91 7.52 -4.11 -5.61
CA LEU A 91 7.97 -2.77 -5.26
C LEU A 91 9.48 -2.66 -5.16
N VAL A 92 10.15 -3.69 -4.62
CA VAL A 92 11.61 -3.70 -4.48
C VAL A 92 12.29 -3.46 -5.83
N GLY A 93 13.26 -2.54 -5.85
CA GLY A 93 13.99 -2.11 -7.03
C GLY A 93 13.32 -0.98 -7.83
N ARG A 94 12.07 -0.59 -7.51
CA ARG A 94 11.40 0.56 -8.12
C ARG A 94 11.84 1.87 -7.48
N ASP A 95 11.66 2.94 -8.21
CA ASP A 95 11.83 4.30 -7.68
C ASP A 95 10.58 4.71 -6.90
N PRO A 96 10.68 5.02 -5.58
CA PRO A 96 9.52 5.40 -4.77
C PRO A 96 8.86 6.70 -5.24
N ARG A 97 9.58 7.54 -5.99
CA ARG A 97 9.04 8.80 -6.54
C ARG A 97 8.07 8.57 -7.70
N ASP A 98 8.06 7.36 -8.29
CA ASP A 98 7.12 6.99 -9.35
C ASP A 98 5.80 6.46 -8.77
N VAL A 99 5.20 7.23 -7.84
CA VAL A 99 4.00 6.84 -7.08
C VAL A 99 2.89 6.30 -7.99
N THR A 100 2.58 7.01 -9.08
CA THR A 100 1.55 6.59 -10.04
C THR A 100 1.88 5.23 -10.67
N ALA A 101 3.13 5.00 -11.08
CA ALA A 101 3.53 3.75 -11.69
C ALA A 101 3.53 2.58 -10.69
N VAL A 102 3.88 2.86 -9.43
CA VAL A 102 3.77 1.90 -8.33
C VAL A 102 2.31 1.56 -8.07
N TRP A 103 1.46 2.59 -7.94
CA TRP A 103 0.03 2.42 -7.73
C TRP A 103 -0.62 1.56 -8.83
N GLU A 104 -0.38 1.90 -10.08
CA GLU A 104 -0.89 1.16 -11.24
C GLU A 104 -0.42 -0.30 -11.25
N ALA A 105 0.85 -0.55 -10.94
CA ALA A 105 1.39 -1.89 -10.89
C ALA A 105 0.72 -2.75 -9.81
N VAL A 106 0.53 -2.19 -8.62
CA VAL A 106 -0.14 -2.88 -7.50
C VAL A 106 -1.61 -3.08 -7.77
N TYR A 107 -2.31 -2.03 -8.24
CA TYR A 107 -3.75 -2.07 -8.51
C TYR A 107 -4.12 -3.05 -9.61
N ASN A 108 -3.41 -3.04 -10.72
CA ASN A 108 -3.66 -3.90 -11.87
C ASN A 108 -3.03 -5.28 -11.74
N GLY A 109 -1.93 -5.39 -10.98
CA GLY A 109 -1.19 -6.63 -10.80
C GLY A 109 -0.70 -7.23 -12.12
N SER A 110 -0.48 -8.53 -12.13
CA SER A 110 -0.03 -9.27 -13.31
C SER A 110 -1.02 -9.25 -14.49
N ARG A 111 -2.30 -8.95 -14.22
CA ARG A 111 -3.33 -8.95 -15.26
C ARG A 111 -3.16 -7.81 -16.28
N ALA A 112 -2.68 -6.65 -15.86
CA ALA A 112 -2.41 -5.54 -16.78
C ALA A 112 -1.36 -5.94 -17.82
N HIS A 113 -0.30 -6.59 -17.36
CA HIS A 113 0.74 -7.10 -18.25
C HIS A 113 0.23 -8.17 -19.22
N TYR A 114 -0.60 -9.08 -18.74
CA TYR A 114 -1.20 -10.13 -19.56
C TYR A 114 -2.12 -9.55 -20.64
N VAL A 115 -3.00 -8.63 -20.26
CA VAL A 115 -3.93 -7.97 -21.21
C VAL A 115 -3.18 -7.21 -22.29
N ALA A 116 -2.14 -6.45 -21.92
CA ALA A 116 -1.31 -5.70 -22.87
C ALA A 116 -0.56 -6.64 -23.81
N ARG A 117 0.00 -7.74 -23.29
CA ARG A 117 0.73 -8.74 -24.07
C ARG A 117 -0.14 -9.48 -25.09
N GLU A 118 -1.37 -9.80 -24.71
CA GLU A 118 -2.32 -10.54 -25.55
C GLU A 118 -3.10 -9.63 -26.50
N GLY A 119 -2.84 -8.31 -26.49
CA GLY A 119 -3.54 -7.34 -27.35
C GLY A 119 -5.05 -7.25 -27.06
N ARG A 120 -5.50 -7.67 -25.89
CA ARG A 120 -6.91 -7.67 -25.51
C ARG A 120 -7.32 -6.31 -24.97
N THR A 121 -8.46 -5.81 -25.42
CA THR A 121 -9.05 -4.52 -25.00
C THR A 121 -10.06 -4.67 -23.87
N PHE A 122 -10.01 -5.76 -23.10
CA PHE A 122 -10.89 -5.91 -21.95
C PHE A 122 -10.52 -4.88 -20.87
N PRO A 123 -11.53 -4.27 -20.23
CA PRO A 123 -11.25 -3.44 -19.07
C PRO A 123 -10.52 -4.29 -18.01
N VAL A 124 -9.37 -3.81 -17.58
CA VAL A 124 -8.64 -4.46 -16.49
C VAL A 124 -9.49 -4.34 -15.25
N VAL A 125 -9.93 -5.48 -14.72
CA VAL A 125 -10.64 -5.50 -13.45
C VAL A 125 -9.58 -5.33 -12.37
N GLY A 126 -9.43 -4.11 -11.90
CA GLY A 126 -8.52 -3.78 -10.83
C GLY A 126 -8.77 -4.61 -9.56
N ARG A 127 -7.75 -4.73 -8.76
CA ARG A 127 -7.84 -5.41 -7.46
C ARG A 127 -8.73 -4.60 -6.53
N ARG A 128 -9.46 -5.28 -5.64
CA ARG A 128 -10.43 -4.67 -4.74
C ARG A 128 -10.27 -5.21 -3.32
N GLY A 129 -11.03 -4.64 -2.40
CA GLY A 129 -11.09 -5.09 -1.01
C GLY A 129 -9.75 -4.93 -0.29
N ILE A 130 -9.26 -6.00 0.31
CA ILE A 130 -8.05 -6.00 1.14
C ILE A 130 -6.80 -5.48 0.41
N THR A 131 -6.71 -5.67 -0.91
CA THR A 131 -5.59 -5.15 -1.70
C THR A 131 -5.56 -3.63 -1.72
N ILE A 132 -6.72 -2.97 -1.77
CA ILE A 132 -6.81 -1.52 -1.71
C ILE A 132 -6.38 -1.00 -0.35
N SER A 133 -6.75 -1.68 0.73
CA SER A 133 -6.29 -1.33 2.08
C SER A 133 -4.76 -1.44 2.19
N ALA A 134 -4.18 -2.51 1.66
CA ALA A 134 -2.72 -2.68 1.61
C ALA A 134 -2.04 -1.61 0.75
N LEU A 135 -2.61 -1.32 -0.44
CA LEU A 135 -2.11 -0.30 -1.35
C LEU A 135 -2.13 1.09 -0.72
N SER A 136 -3.19 1.42 0.04
CA SER A 136 -3.28 2.70 0.75
C SER A 136 -2.12 2.90 1.74
N GLY A 137 -1.76 1.87 2.50
CA GLY A 137 -0.60 1.92 3.39
C GLY A 137 0.73 2.08 2.66
N ILE A 138 0.87 1.42 1.52
CA ILE A 138 2.05 1.55 0.64
C ILE A 138 2.14 2.97 0.06
N ASP A 139 1.03 3.49 -0.47
CA ASP A 139 0.96 4.82 -1.09
C ASP A 139 1.32 5.95 -0.10
N ILE A 140 0.90 5.81 1.16
CA ILE A 140 1.28 6.75 2.23
C ILE A 140 2.77 6.65 2.57
N ALA A 141 3.37 5.45 2.47
CA ALA A 141 4.77 5.22 2.81
C ALA A 141 5.75 5.63 1.69
N LEU A 142 5.28 5.83 0.44
CA LEU A 142 6.07 6.34 -0.69
C LEU A 142 6.28 7.84 -0.59
#